data_d91132f2d52561c68e6c367efd608813
#
_entry.id   d91132f2d52561c68e6c367efd608813
#
_cell.length_a   1.000
_cell.length_b   1.000
_cell.length_c   1.000
_cell.angle_alpha   90.00
_cell.angle_beta   90.00
_cell.angle_gamma   90.00
#
_symmetry.space_group_name_H-M   'P 1'
#
loop_
_entity.id
_entity.type
_entity.pdbx_description
1 polymer ?
#
loop_
_entity_poly.entity_id
_entity_poly.type
_entity_poly.pdbx_seq_one_letter_code
_entity_poly.pdbx_strand_id
1 'polypeptide(L)'
;MIPFFCTQNRTARHWKAAAGRGLFCLFILGSPGLTTLVIAQERTAEVQRTSMLMGTRATVQVYAEDRAEAMAASDAVLKEIARVEALLSTWIPESELSKINRLPIGIPTTLHPEVAGWLAELDQLSAKTRGAFNPIVGALIDAWDLRGHGKRPTQGELENALSAAEARSFQLNSDENEIMRLHPNAWIDAGGFGKGIALRLAADTLRARAVSGIIDLGGQLVVVGDASQQIDIPNPGERTKSNSSVIVKNTSVATSGLSERAVVINQKRLGHILDPRNGQPAIDWGVVTVVAEDPLIADVLSTALFVLGPEQGMQLAEELEEIGVLFQEQPPKSRTSEVAYHREVPGRATAIHTNDKMQELLIYSPRD
;
A
#
# COMPACT_ATOMS: atom_id res chain seq x y z
N MET A 1 12.91 7.10 33.32
CA MET A 1 11.83 6.33 33.96
C MET A 1 10.61 7.24 34.06
N ILE A 2 9.75 7.25 33.05
CA ILE A 2 8.51 8.03 33.01
C ILE A 2 7.43 7.06 32.51
N PRO A 3 6.30 6.90 33.22
CA PRO A 3 5.29 5.91 32.87
C PRO A 3 4.39 6.37 31.72
N PHE A 4 4.24 5.52 30.72
CA PHE A 4 3.24 5.66 29.66
C PHE A 4 1.85 5.35 30.22
N PHE A 5 0.96 6.32 30.23
CA PHE A 5 -0.47 6.11 30.40
C PHE A 5 -1.09 5.68 29.06
N CYS A 6 -1.56 4.45 29.02
CA CYS A 6 -2.33 3.89 27.92
C CYS A 6 -3.80 4.26 28.13
N THR A 7 -4.31 5.25 27.39
CA THR A 7 -5.76 5.47 27.30
C THR A 7 -6.32 4.63 26.18
N GLN A 8 -7.03 3.57 26.56
CA GLN A 8 -7.90 2.80 25.66
C GLN A 8 -9.04 3.67 25.17
N ASN A 9 -9.02 4.07 23.91
CA ASN A 9 -10.22 4.56 23.24
C ASN A 9 -10.76 3.45 22.34
N ARG A 10 -11.81 2.77 22.85
CA ARG A 10 -12.60 1.81 22.10
C ARG A 10 -13.52 2.57 21.16
N THR A 11 -13.17 2.66 19.90
CA THR A 11 -14.16 2.84 18.83
C THR A 11 -14.15 1.57 17.99
N ALA A 12 -15.04 0.64 18.37
CA ALA A 12 -15.39 -0.47 17.51
C ALA A 12 -16.14 0.10 16.29
N ARG A 13 -15.45 0.19 15.17
CA ARG A 13 -16.09 0.50 13.88
C ARG A 13 -16.94 -0.71 13.49
N HIS A 14 -18.25 -0.56 13.46
CA HIS A 14 -19.17 -1.56 12.94
C HIS A 14 -19.04 -1.61 11.41
N TRP A 15 -18.36 -2.63 10.91
CA TRP A 15 -18.37 -2.98 9.51
C TRP A 15 -19.66 -3.74 9.23
N LYS A 16 -20.54 -3.20 8.39
CA LYS A 16 -21.71 -3.91 7.92
C LYS A 16 -21.34 -4.67 6.64
N ALA A 17 -21.18 -5.98 6.76
CA ALA A 17 -21.10 -6.87 5.60
C ALA A 17 -22.47 -6.94 4.92
N ALA A 18 -22.53 -6.62 3.63
CA ALA A 18 -23.71 -6.87 2.82
C ALA A 18 -23.77 -8.38 2.49
N ALA A 19 -24.70 -9.11 3.07
CA ALA A 19 -24.88 -10.53 2.83
C ALA A 19 -25.32 -10.77 1.38
N GLY A 20 -24.45 -11.40 0.58
CA GLY A 20 -24.78 -11.90 -0.75
C GLY A 20 -25.82 -13.02 -0.68
N ARG A 21 -26.80 -12.98 -1.55
CA ARG A 21 -27.89 -13.98 -1.64
C ARG A 21 -27.37 -15.27 -2.29
N GLY A 22 -27.25 -16.34 -1.49
CA GLY A 22 -26.91 -17.68 -1.96
C GLY A 22 -28.08 -18.40 -2.62
N LEU A 23 -27.78 -19.33 -3.49
CA LEU A 23 -28.60 -20.09 -4.41
C LEU A 23 -29.56 -21.05 -3.69
N PHE A 24 -30.84 -21.04 -4.09
CA PHE A 24 -31.89 -21.96 -3.58
C PHE A 24 -31.78 -23.34 -4.21
N CYS A 25 -31.60 -24.40 -3.43
CA CYS A 25 -31.91 -25.77 -3.85
C CYS A 25 -33.23 -26.22 -3.20
N LEU A 26 -34.23 -26.44 -4.01
CA LEU A 26 -35.56 -26.92 -3.60
C LEU A 26 -35.58 -28.47 -3.67
N PHE A 27 -35.68 -29.18 -2.54
CA PHE A 27 -36.01 -30.60 -2.49
C PHE A 27 -37.47 -30.76 -2.06
N ILE A 28 -38.32 -31.31 -2.96
CA ILE A 28 -39.70 -31.64 -2.64
C ILE A 28 -39.77 -33.17 -2.37
N LEU A 29 -40.01 -33.52 -1.09
CA LEU A 29 -40.41 -34.88 -0.71
C LEU A 29 -41.90 -34.83 -0.36
N GLY A 30 -42.72 -35.56 -1.16
CA GLY A 30 -44.15 -35.57 -1.04
C GLY A 30 -44.67 -36.33 0.18
N SER A 31 -45.44 -35.64 1.06
CA SER A 31 -46.52 -36.15 1.94
C SER A 31 -47.34 -34.94 2.44
N PRO A 32 -48.64 -35.04 2.66
CA PRO A 32 -49.49 -33.92 3.07
C PRO A 32 -49.37 -33.70 4.57
N GLY A 33 -48.41 -32.90 4.97
CA GLY A 33 -48.19 -32.45 6.33
C GLY A 33 -47.08 -31.40 6.35
N LEU A 34 -47.36 -30.22 6.87
CA LEU A 34 -46.55 -29.04 6.98
C LEU A 34 -45.07 -29.19 6.59
N THR A 35 -44.72 -28.70 5.41
CA THR A 35 -43.33 -28.63 4.98
C THR A 35 -42.71 -27.44 5.68
N THR A 36 -41.95 -27.67 6.74
CA THR A 36 -41.11 -26.65 7.37
C THR A 36 -39.91 -26.43 6.44
N LEU A 37 -39.90 -25.30 5.75
CA LEU A 37 -38.72 -24.87 4.96
C LEU A 37 -37.61 -24.52 5.94
N VAL A 38 -36.68 -25.42 6.14
CA VAL A 38 -35.43 -25.11 6.88
C VAL A 38 -34.52 -24.41 5.89
N ILE A 39 -34.48 -23.09 5.94
CA ILE A 39 -33.44 -22.29 5.27
C ILE A 39 -32.18 -22.47 6.12
N ALA A 40 -31.28 -23.34 5.70
CA ALA A 40 -29.93 -23.39 6.23
C ALA A 40 -29.23 -22.08 5.82
N GLN A 41 -29.15 -21.15 6.73
CA GLN A 41 -28.26 -20.00 6.58
C GLN A 41 -26.85 -20.55 6.71
N GLU A 42 -26.09 -20.61 5.60
CA GLU A 42 -24.66 -20.94 5.66
C GLU A 42 -23.97 -19.96 6.62
N ARG A 43 -23.64 -20.46 7.80
CA ARG A 43 -22.88 -19.69 8.79
C ARG A 43 -21.43 -19.74 8.37
N THR A 44 -20.97 -18.72 7.66
CA THR A 44 -19.54 -18.50 7.47
C THR A 44 -18.92 -18.14 8.81
N ALA A 45 -17.85 -18.83 9.17
CA ALA A 45 -17.06 -18.49 10.33
C ALA A 45 -16.14 -17.30 10.00
N GLU A 46 -16.10 -16.32 10.90
CA GLU A 46 -15.21 -15.16 10.80
C GLU A 46 -14.08 -15.30 11.82
N VAL A 47 -12.85 -15.06 11.36
CA VAL A 47 -11.65 -14.96 12.21
C VAL A 47 -10.91 -13.69 11.84
N GLN A 48 -10.66 -12.84 12.84
CA GLN A 48 -9.79 -11.66 12.69
C GLN A 48 -8.55 -11.82 13.54
N ARG A 49 -7.37 -11.56 12.94
CA ARG A 49 -6.08 -11.58 13.62
C ARG A 49 -5.28 -10.32 13.30
N THR A 50 -4.43 -9.93 14.25
CA THR A 50 -3.55 -8.77 14.10
C THR A 50 -2.15 -9.15 14.54
N SER A 51 -1.14 -8.72 13.77
CA SER A 51 0.29 -8.91 14.07
C SER A 51 1.06 -7.65 13.69
N MET A 52 2.30 -7.53 14.16
CA MET A 52 3.24 -6.49 13.69
C MET A 52 4.17 -7.14 12.67
N LEU A 53 4.07 -6.75 11.41
CA LEU A 53 4.86 -7.25 10.29
C LEU A 53 5.22 -6.09 9.35
N MET A 54 6.35 -6.16 8.70
CA MET A 54 6.86 -5.14 7.77
C MET A 54 6.88 -3.73 8.37
N GLY A 55 7.19 -3.63 9.66
CA GLY A 55 7.25 -2.36 10.41
C GLY A 55 5.88 -1.68 10.60
N THR A 56 4.78 -2.39 10.40
CA THR A 56 3.42 -1.87 10.55
C THR A 56 2.47 -2.90 11.15
N ARG A 57 1.20 -2.51 11.34
CA ARG A 57 0.15 -3.42 11.78
C ARG A 57 -0.44 -4.16 10.57
N ALA A 58 -0.38 -5.49 10.61
CA ALA A 58 -1.08 -6.38 9.71
C ALA A 58 -2.38 -6.86 10.38
N THR A 59 -3.53 -6.64 9.75
CA THR A 59 -4.83 -7.16 10.18
C THR A 59 -5.37 -8.08 9.09
N VAL A 60 -5.68 -9.31 9.45
CA VAL A 60 -6.19 -10.35 8.56
C VAL A 60 -7.56 -10.77 9.05
N GLN A 61 -8.58 -10.58 8.23
CA GLN A 61 -9.95 -11.00 8.47
C GLN A 61 -10.33 -12.05 7.42
N VAL A 62 -10.68 -13.25 7.85
CA VAL A 62 -10.97 -14.39 6.98
C VAL A 62 -12.39 -14.88 7.23
N TYR A 63 -13.08 -15.19 6.16
CA TYR A 63 -14.40 -15.81 6.13
C TYR A 63 -14.29 -17.18 5.48
N ALA A 64 -14.66 -18.25 6.18
CA ALA A 64 -14.64 -19.63 5.71
C ALA A 64 -15.87 -20.40 6.17
N GLU A 65 -16.06 -21.60 5.68
CA GLU A 65 -17.18 -22.48 6.09
C GLU A 65 -17.13 -22.78 7.59
N ASP A 66 -15.93 -23.02 8.12
CA ASP A 66 -15.74 -23.30 9.54
C ASP A 66 -14.58 -22.49 10.16
N ARG A 67 -14.56 -22.46 11.50
CA ARG A 67 -13.57 -21.70 12.25
C ARG A 67 -12.15 -22.28 12.13
N ALA A 68 -11.99 -23.58 11.96
CA ALA A 68 -10.69 -24.21 11.86
C ALA A 68 -9.99 -23.81 10.56
N GLU A 69 -10.74 -23.81 9.43
CA GLU A 69 -10.24 -23.31 8.15
C GLU A 69 -9.95 -21.80 8.19
N ALA A 70 -10.84 -20.99 8.76
CA ALA A 70 -10.59 -19.56 8.91
C ALA A 70 -9.32 -19.27 9.73
N MET A 71 -9.07 -20.03 10.80
CA MET A 71 -7.85 -19.94 11.60
C MET A 71 -6.62 -20.37 10.77
N ALA A 72 -6.68 -21.51 10.10
CA ALA A 72 -5.57 -22.04 9.29
C ALA A 72 -5.22 -21.09 8.14
N ALA A 73 -6.22 -20.52 7.47
CA ALA A 73 -6.03 -19.54 6.40
C ALA A 73 -5.38 -18.25 6.93
N SER A 74 -5.86 -17.72 8.07
CA SER A 74 -5.27 -16.53 8.67
C SER A 74 -3.83 -16.75 9.12
N ASP A 75 -3.49 -17.93 9.64
CA ASP A 75 -2.11 -18.32 9.97
C ASP A 75 -1.22 -18.38 8.71
N ALA A 76 -1.72 -18.96 7.62
CA ALA A 76 -0.98 -19.05 6.37
C ALA A 76 -0.69 -17.66 5.79
N VAL A 77 -1.67 -16.76 5.80
CA VAL A 77 -1.51 -15.35 5.36
C VAL A 77 -0.43 -14.63 6.18
N LEU A 78 -0.49 -14.71 7.52
CA LEU A 78 0.51 -14.04 8.36
C LEU A 78 1.92 -14.61 8.17
N LYS A 79 2.04 -15.94 7.96
CA LYS A 79 3.32 -16.59 7.63
C LYS A 79 3.86 -16.13 6.28
N GLU A 80 2.99 -15.95 5.30
CA GLU A 80 3.40 -15.49 3.97
C GLU A 80 3.89 -14.03 4.00
N ILE A 81 3.20 -13.14 4.71
CA ILE A 81 3.66 -11.76 4.91
C ILE A 81 5.03 -11.74 5.62
N ALA A 82 5.21 -12.57 6.66
CA ALA A 82 6.48 -12.68 7.38
C ALA A 82 7.61 -13.24 6.48
N ARG A 83 7.30 -14.18 5.56
CA ARG A 83 8.25 -14.70 4.57
C ARG A 83 8.73 -13.59 3.62
N VAL A 84 7.80 -12.77 3.13
CA VAL A 84 8.15 -11.63 2.26
C VAL A 84 8.98 -10.59 3.03
N GLU A 85 8.64 -10.30 4.29
CA GLU A 85 9.45 -9.43 5.15
C GLU A 85 10.89 -9.94 5.28
N ALA A 86 11.09 -11.25 5.50
CA ALA A 86 12.41 -11.86 5.58
C ALA A 86 13.21 -11.76 4.26
N LEU A 87 12.55 -11.67 3.11
CA LEU A 87 13.21 -11.49 1.82
C LEU A 87 13.50 -10.02 1.50
N LEU A 88 12.58 -9.10 1.81
CA LEU A 88 12.61 -7.73 1.30
C LEU A 88 12.93 -6.65 2.34
N SER A 89 12.96 -6.96 3.63
CA SER A 89 13.22 -5.94 4.66
C SER A 89 14.66 -5.45 4.61
N THR A 90 14.85 -4.16 4.33
CA THR A 90 16.15 -3.49 4.39
C THR A 90 16.61 -3.19 5.83
N TRP A 91 15.82 -3.57 6.84
CA TRP A 91 16.14 -3.51 8.27
C TRP A 91 16.65 -4.84 8.82
N ILE A 92 16.47 -5.93 8.08
CA ILE A 92 16.96 -7.28 8.42
C ILE A 92 18.26 -7.50 7.62
N PRO A 93 19.44 -7.57 8.27
CA PRO A 93 20.71 -7.71 7.57
C PRO A 93 20.80 -8.98 6.71
N GLU A 94 20.14 -10.05 7.12
CA GLU A 94 20.14 -11.35 6.46
C GLU A 94 19.13 -11.48 5.32
N SER A 95 18.26 -10.47 5.12
CA SER A 95 17.30 -10.48 4.02
C SER A 95 18.00 -10.51 2.68
N GLU A 96 17.33 -11.05 1.66
CA GLU A 96 17.87 -11.10 0.30
C GLU A 96 18.14 -9.69 -0.23
N LEU A 97 17.20 -8.76 -0.05
CA LEU A 97 17.36 -7.39 -0.50
C LEU A 97 18.52 -6.67 0.20
N SER A 98 18.71 -6.90 1.51
CA SER A 98 19.85 -6.36 2.24
C SER A 98 21.19 -6.93 1.76
N LYS A 99 21.25 -8.20 1.33
CA LYS A 99 22.43 -8.80 0.72
C LYS A 99 22.69 -8.18 -0.64
N ILE A 100 21.66 -8.03 -1.49
CA ILE A 100 21.77 -7.36 -2.80
C ILE A 100 22.37 -5.97 -2.63
N ASN A 101 21.90 -5.20 -1.65
CA ASN A 101 22.37 -3.85 -1.38
C ASN A 101 23.85 -3.78 -0.92
N ARG A 102 24.45 -4.89 -0.51
CA ARG A 102 25.85 -4.99 -0.07
C ARG A 102 26.74 -5.77 -1.01
N LEU A 103 26.24 -6.18 -2.19
CA LEU A 103 27.04 -6.89 -3.16
C LEU A 103 28.30 -6.10 -3.54
N PRO A 104 29.43 -6.78 -3.75
CA PRO A 104 30.62 -6.14 -4.32
C PRO A 104 30.32 -5.65 -5.74
N ILE A 105 30.98 -4.55 -6.11
CA ILE A 105 30.75 -3.91 -7.41
C ILE A 105 31.28 -4.82 -8.55
N GLY A 106 30.43 -4.96 -9.58
CA GLY A 106 30.83 -5.68 -10.82
C GLY A 106 30.84 -7.18 -10.69
N ILE A 107 30.35 -7.78 -9.62
CA ILE A 107 30.27 -9.22 -9.42
C ILE A 107 28.84 -9.71 -9.64
N PRO A 108 28.60 -10.53 -10.69
CA PRO A 108 27.29 -11.18 -10.88
C PRO A 108 27.00 -12.11 -9.71
N THR A 109 25.77 -12.07 -9.22
CA THR A 109 25.32 -12.85 -8.05
C THR A 109 23.94 -13.41 -8.33
N THR A 110 23.80 -14.72 -8.13
CA THR A 110 22.50 -15.40 -8.29
C THR A 110 21.55 -15.05 -7.15
N LEU A 111 20.31 -14.73 -7.49
CA LEU A 111 19.23 -14.34 -6.59
C LEU A 111 18.26 -15.50 -6.35
N HIS A 112 17.46 -15.36 -5.30
CA HIS A 112 16.24 -16.13 -5.17
C HIS A 112 15.33 -15.83 -6.38
N PRO A 113 14.77 -16.82 -7.11
CA PRO A 113 14.02 -16.60 -8.34
C PRO A 113 12.84 -15.64 -8.19
N GLU A 114 12.10 -15.71 -7.07
CA GLU A 114 11.00 -14.78 -6.81
C GLU A 114 11.50 -13.33 -6.72
N VAL A 115 12.62 -13.10 -6.05
CA VAL A 115 13.19 -11.74 -5.91
C VAL A 115 13.68 -11.23 -7.26
N ALA A 116 14.31 -12.06 -8.08
CA ALA A 116 14.70 -11.70 -9.44
C ALA A 116 13.48 -11.32 -10.29
N GLY A 117 12.40 -12.11 -10.23
CA GLY A 117 11.14 -11.82 -10.92
C GLY A 117 10.51 -10.50 -10.46
N TRP A 118 10.46 -10.24 -9.14
CA TRP A 118 9.94 -8.97 -8.61
C TRP A 118 10.78 -7.77 -9.05
N LEU A 119 12.11 -7.89 -9.04
CA LEU A 119 12.99 -6.80 -9.48
C LEU A 119 12.81 -6.50 -10.97
N ALA A 120 12.61 -7.52 -11.81
CA ALA A 120 12.32 -7.34 -13.22
C ALA A 120 10.98 -6.62 -13.46
N GLU A 121 9.94 -6.98 -12.69
CA GLU A 121 8.64 -6.30 -12.74
C GLU A 121 8.73 -4.85 -12.27
N LEU A 122 9.50 -4.58 -11.20
CA LEU A 122 9.71 -3.23 -10.68
C LEU A 122 10.46 -2.33 -11.67
N ASP A 123 11.40 -2.87 -12.44
CA ASP A 123 12.09 -2.14 -13.51
C ASP A 123 11.10 -1.71 -14.61
N GLN A 124 10.22 -2.63 -15.03
CA GLN A 124 9.15 -2.32 -15.98
C GLN A 124 8.18 -1.25 -15.43
N LEU A 125 7.80 -1.33 -14.16
CA LEU A 125 6.94 -0.35 -13.51
C LEU A 125 7.62 1.02 -13.37
N SER A 126 8.93 1.04 -13.11
CA SER A 126 9.72 2.28 -13.12
C SER A 126 9.66 2.95 -14.50
N ALA A 127 9.84 2.19 -15.57
CA ALA A 127 9.74 2.70 -16.94
C ALA A 127 8.31 3.20 -17.26
N LYS A 128 7.27 2.42 -16.92
CA LYS A 128 5.85 2.79 -17.13
C LYS A 128 5.46 4.07 -16.39
N THR A 129 6.03 4.30 -15.21
CA THR A 129 5.78 5.52 -14.42
C THR A 129 6.71 6.68 -14.78
N ARG A 130 7.48 6.57 -15.87
CA ARG A 130 8.40 7.60 -16.36
C ARG A 130 9.44 8.00 -15.29
N GLY A 131 9.85 7.03 -14.46
CA GLY A 131 10.79 7.21 -13.36
C GLY A 131 10.22 7.91 -12.12
N ALA A 132 8.92 8.20 -12.07
CA ALA A 132 8.27 8.75 -10.86
C ALA A 132 8.22 7.73 -9.72
N PHE A 133 8.20 6.44 -10.03
CA PHE A 133 8.55 5.35 -9.13
C PHE A 133 9.93 4.80 -9.53
N ASN A 134 10.79 4.57 -8.54
CA ASN A 134 12.08 3.92 -8.73
C ASN A 134 12.44 3.17 -7.44
N PRO A 135 12.69 1.86 -7.48
CA PRO A 135 13.11 1.11 -6.30
C PRO A 135 14.55 1.45 -5.85
N ILE A 136 15.41 2.01 -6.76
CA ILE A 136 16.82 2.33 -6.48
C ILE A 136 16.95 3.73 -5.83
N VAL A 137 16.05 4.10 -4.92
CA VAL A 137 16.05 5.41 -4.25
C VAL A 137 16.91 5.49 -3.00
N GLY A 138 17.57 4.40 -2.64
CA GLY A 138 18.25 4.29 -1.37
C GLY A 138 19.28 5.38 -1.10
N ALA A 139 20.15 5.69 -2.07
CA ALA A 139 21.12 6.76 -1.94
C ALA A 139 20.48 8.14 -1.71
N LEU A 140 19.29 8.39 -2.25
CA LEU A 140 18.51 9.60 -2.00
C LEU A 140 17.97 9.62 -0.57
N ILE A 141 17.51 8.48 -0.05
CA ILE A 141 17.07 8.33 1.34
C ILE A 141 18.22 8.67 2.29
N ASP A 142 19.44 8.18 1.99
CA ASP A 142 20.64 8.47 2.80
C ASP A 142 21.05 9.95 2.68
N ALA A 143 21.02 10.53 1.48
CA ALA A 143 21.35 11.93 1.26
C ALA A 143 20.46 12.87 2.09
N TRP A 144 19.17 12.58 2.21
CA TRP A 144 18.21 13.32 3.02
C TRP A 144 18.16 12.85 4.49
N ASP A 145 18.88 11.81 4.87
CA ASP A 145 18.85 11.15 6.20
C ASP A 145 17.41 10.83 6.66
N LEU A 146 16.59 10.27 5.75
CA LEU A 146 15.17 10.01 6.04
C LEU A 146 14.95 8.85 7.02
N ARG A 147 15.97 8.04 7.27
CA ARG A 147 15.96 6.98 8.29
C ARG A 147 16.48 7.44 9.66
N GLY A 148 17.01 8.66 9.74
CA GLY A 148 17.54 9.28 10.93
C GLY A 148 16.76 10.53 11.34
N HIS A 149 17.48 11.63 11.50
CA HIS A 149 16.92 12.91 11.97
C HIS A 149 16.51 13.85 10.83
N GLY A 150 16.87 13.52 9.61
CA GLY A 150 16.72 14.35 8.44
C GLY A 150 17.82 15.41 8.32
N LYS A 151 18.36 15.56 7.12
CA LYS A 151 19.30 16.64 6.77
C LYS A 151 18.97 17.16 5.38
N ARG A 152 19.39 18.39 5.09
CA ARG A 152 19.37 18.88 3.72
C ARG A 152 20.70 18.53 3.05
N PRO A 153 20.70 17.74 1.95
CA PRO A 153 21.94 17.42 1.26
C PRO A 153 22.57 18.68 0.64
N THR A 154 23.89 18.68 0.52
CA THR A 154 24.59 19.59 -0.36
C THR A 154 24.32 19.24 -1.81
N GLN A 155 24.61 20.16 -2.73
CA GLN A 155 24.43 19.93 -4.16
C GLN A 155 25.21 18.68 -4.63
N GLY A 156 26.47 18.52 -4.19
CA GLY A 156 27.30 17.37 -4.55
C GLY A 156 26.80 16.04 -3.97
N GLU A 157 26.27 16.04 -2.72
CA GLU A 157 25.65 14.84 -2.15
C GLU A 157 24.39 14.43 -2.95
N LEU A 158 23.59 15.43 -3.37
CA LEU A 158 22.38 15.15 -4.15
C LEU A 158 22.73 14.61 -5.55
N GLU A 159 23.69 15.20 -6.24
CA GLU A 159 24.16 14.75 -7.54
C GLU A 159 24.72 13.32 -7.49
N ASN A 160 25.52 12.99 -6.48
CA ASN A 160 26.02 11.64 -6.25
C ASN A 160 24.87 10.64 -5.97
N ALA A 161 23.87 11.05 -5.18
CA ALA A 161 22.72 10.21 -4.88
C ALA A 161 21.82 9.98 -6.10
N LEU A 162 21.64 11.00 -6.95
CA LEU A 162 20.91 10.87 -8.22
C LEU A 162 21.63 9.91 -9.18
N SER A 163 22.97 10.01 -9.30
CA SER A 163 23.75 9.07 -10.11
C SER A 163 23.61 7.63 -9.60
N ALA A 164 23.56 7.42 -8.29
CA ALA A 164 23.36 6.11 -7.69
C ALA A 164 21.92 5.57 -7.88
N ALA A 165 20.94 6.45 -8.07
CA ALA A 165 19.54 6.09 -8.30
C ALA A 165 19.22 5.80 -9.78
N GLU A 166 20.19 5.90 -10.69
CA GLU A 166 19.96 5.56 -12.09
C GLU A 166 19.72 4.05 -12.29
N ALA A 167 18.86 3.68 -13.24
CA ALA A 167 18.55 2.27 -13.54
C ALA A 167 19.81 1.44 -13.84
N ARG A 168 20.82 2.03 -14.50
CA ARG A 168 22.11 1.39 -14.78
C ARG A 168 22.97 1.08 -13.54
N SER A 169 22.56 1.50 -12.35
CA SER A 169 23.30 1.21 -11.10
C SER A 169 23.19 -0.24 -10.65
N PHE A 170 22.22 -0.97 -11.20
CA PHE A 170 22.12 -2.42 -11.15
C PHE A 170 21.91 -2.96 -12.57
N GLN A 171 22.45 -4.12 -12.85
CA GLN A 171 22.18 -4.89 -14.06
C GLN A 171 21.54 -6.20 -13.65
N LEU A 172 20.30 -6.42 -14.09
CA LEU A 172 19.53 -7.64 -13.85
C LEU A 172 19.53 -8.50 -15.10
N ASN A 173 19.86 -9.78 -14.96
CA ASN A 173 19.67 -10.82 -15.96
C ASN A 173 18.55 -11.75 -15.45
N SER A 174 17.32 -11.51 -15.92
CA SER A 174 16.13 -12.25 -15.46
C SER A 174 16.16 -13.72 -15.87
N ASP A 175 16.79 -14.07 -17.00
CA ASP A 175 16.83 -15.45 -17.52
C ASP A 175 17.72 -16.36 -16.64
N GLU A 176 18.76 -15.80 -16.04
CA GLU A 176 19.71 -16.49 -15.17
C GLU A 176 19.46 -16.23 -13.68
N ASN A 177 18.46 -15.38 -13.33
CA ASN A 177 18.22 -14.87 -11.98
C ASN A 177 19.48 -14.25 -11.35
N GLU A 178 20.23 -13.47 -12.12
CA GLU A 178 21.47 -12.84 -11.66
C GLU A 178 21.32 -11.32 -11.59
N ILE A 179 21.97 -10.73 -10.60
CA ILE A 179 22.10 -9.28 -10.46
C ILE A 179 23.56 -8.90 -10.28
N MET A 180 23.94 -7.76 -10.85
CA MET A 180 25.25 -7.15 -10.67
C MET A 180 25.05 -5.70 -10.21
N ARG A 181 25.65 -5.34 -9.08
CA ARG A 181 25.67 -3.95 -8.59
C ARG A 181 26.80 -3.20 -9.26
N LEU A 182 26.50 -2.04 -9.86
CA LEU A 182 27.48 -1.28 -10.66
C LEU A 182 27.86 0.06 -10.03
N HIS A 183 27.06 0.57 -9.09
CA HIS A 183 27.37 1.84 -8.42
C HIS A 183 27.54 1.63 -6.89
N PRO A 184 28.63 2.17 -6.27
CA PRO A 184 28.97 1.88 -4.87
C PRO A 184 27.93 2.38 -3.85
N ASN A 185 27.19 3.43 -4.18
CA ASN A 185 26.18 4.01 -3.28
C ASN A 185 24.74 3.58 -3.65
N ALA A 186 24.55 2.80 -4.73
CA ALA A 186 23.23 2.34 -5.11
C ALA A 186 22.71 1.28 -4.15
N TRP A 187 21.46 1.43 -3.72
CA TRP A 187 20.73 0.41 -3.01
C TRP A 187 19.22 0.55 -3.24
N ILE A 188 18.53 -0.58 -3.13
CA ILE A 188 17.10 -0.75 -3.39
C ILE A 188 16.35 -0.62 -2.05
N ASP A 189 15.33 0.23 -2.00
CA ASP A 189 14.42 0.38 -0.85
C ASP A 189 13.05 -0.20 -1.16
N ALA A 190 12.55 -1.04 -0.23
CA ALA A 190 11.25 -1.71 -0.39
C ALA A 190 10.04 -0.85 0.01
N GLY A 191 10.23 0.40 0.39
CA GLY A 191 9.18 1.25 0.97
C GLY A 191 7.98 1.49 0.05
N GLY A 192 8.17 1.52 -1.27
CA GLY A 192 7.12 1.81 -2.25
C GLY A 192 6.59 0.57 -3.00
N PHE A 193 6.98 -0.67 -2.59
CA PHE A 193 6.53 -1.89 -3.26
C PHE A 193 6.42 -3.12 -2.35
N GLY A 194 7.10 -3.10 -1.22
CA GLY A 194 7.20 -4.29 -0.36
C GLY A 194 5.86 -4.74 0.20
N LYS A 195 4.99 -3.80 0.56
CA LYS A 195 3.63 -4.11 1.03
C LYS A 195 2.78 -4.69 -0.10
N GLY A 196 2.91 -4.13 -1.30
CA GLY A 196 2.20 -4.62 -2.49
C GLY A 196 2.54 -6.07 -2.79
N ILE A 197 3.82 -6.45 -2.79
CA ILE A 197 4.25 -7.86 -2.97
C ILE A 197 3.69 -8.74 -1.86
N ALA A 198 3.80 -8.33 -0.61
CA ALA A 198 3.30 -9.11 0.52
C ALA A 198 1.78 -9.33 0.44
N LEU A 199 1.00 -8.31 0.08
CA LEU A 199 -0.44 -8.42 -0.08
C LEU A 199 -0.85 -9.27 -1.30
N ARG A 200 -0.10 -9.21 -2.41
CA ARG A 200 -0.31 -10.07 -3.58
C ARG A 200 -0.23 -11.54 -3.18
N LEU A 201 0.86 -11.95 -2.54
CA LEU A 201 1.08 -13.33 -2.14
C LEU A 201 0.15 -13.78 -1.00
N ALA A 202 -0.17 -12.88 -0.09
CA ALA A 202 -1.17 -13.11 0.94
C ALA A 202 -2.58 -13.34 0.36
N ALA A 203 -2.97 -12.56 -0.66
CA ALA A 203 -4.22 -12.75 -1.39
C ALA A 203 -4.25 -14.08 -2.15
N ASP A 204 -3.15 -14.46 -2.78
CA ASP A 204 -3.01 -15.75 -3.46
C ASP A 204 -3.11 -16.92 -2.48
N THR A 205 -2.62 -16.75 -1.25
CA THR A 205 -2.78 -17.74 -0.17
C THR A 205 -4.25 -17.98 0.18
N LEU A 206 -5.09 -16.92 0.22
CA LEU A 206 -6.53 -17.07 0.43
C LEU A 206 -7.23 -17.68 -0.78
N ARG A 207 -6.88 -17.23 -2.00
CA ARG A 207 -7.44 -17.76 -3.25
C ARG A 207 -7.17 -19.27 -3.41
N ALA A 208 -5.95 -19.72 -3.11
CA ALA A 208 -5.56 -21.12 -3.17
C ALA A 208 -6.35 -22.01 -2.18
N ARG A 209 -6.88 -21.43 -1.12
CA ARG A 209 -7.74 -22.10 -0.13
C ARG A 209 -9.24 -21.96 -0.42
N ALA A 210 -9.60 -21.23 -1.47
CA ALA A 210 -10.99 -20.90 -1.81
C ALA A 210 -11.75 -20.21 -0.64
N VAL A 211 -11.06 -19.41 0.17
CA VAL A 211 -11.65 -18.61 1.26
C VAL A 211 -11.61 -17.13 0.93
N SER A 212 -12.55 -16.38 1.46
CA SER A 212 -12.61 -14.93 1.31
C SER A 212 -12.02 -14.20 2.51
N GLY A 213 -11.61 -12.95 2.31
CA GLY A 213 -11.07 -12.16 3.41
C GLY A 213 -10.66 -10.76 3.02
N ILE A 214 -10.24 -10.01 4.04
CA ILE A 214 -9.64 -8.67 3.93
C ILE A 214 -8.30 -8.70 4.65
N ILE A 215 -7.26 -8.25 3.96
CA ILE A 215 -5.92 -8.13 4.53
C ILE A 215 -5.53 -6.66 4.47
N ASP A 216 -5.29 -6.04 5.65
CA ASP A 216 -4.80 -4.67 5.79
C ASP A 216 -3.36 -4.72 6.30
N LEU A 217 -2.45 -4.11 5.56
CA LEU A 217 -1.04 -3.98 5.90
C LEU A 217 -0.65 -2.50 5.94
N GLY A 218 -0.85 -1.87 7.09
CA GLY A 218 -0.49 -0.47 7.31
C GLY A 218 -1.28 0.53 6.47
N GLY A 219 -2.54 0.24 6.17
CA GLY A 219 -3.44 1.12 5.42
C GLY A 219 -3.50 0.85 3.93
N GLN A 220 -2.63 0.00 3.38
CA GLN A 220 -2.88 -0.67 2.11
C GLN A 220 -3.64 -1.95 2.38
N LEU A 221 -4.67 -2.25 1.60
CA LEU A 221 -5.49 -3.44 1.81
C LEU A 221 -5.78 -4.17 0.49
N VAL A 222 -6.13 -5.46 0.63
CA VAL A 222 -6.67 -6.27 -0.45
C VAL A 222 -7.91 -7.01 0.03
N VAL A 223 -8.93 -7.04 -0.81
CA VAL A 223 -10.17 -7.82 -0.64
C VAL A 223 -10.09 -9.04 -1.53
N VAL A 224 -10.33 -10.22 -0.97
CA VAL A 224 -10.37 -11.50 -1.69
C VAL A 224 -11.75 -12.13 -1.50
N GLY A 225 -12.37 -12.59 -2.58
CA GLY A 225 -13.66 -13.27 -2.57
C GLY A 225 -14.77 -12.49 -3.26
N ASP A 226 -15.96 -13.07 -3.29
CA ASP A 226 -17.07 -12.59 -4.11
C ASP A 226 -17.93 -11.49 -3.48
N ALA A 227 -17.82 -11.27 -2.18
CA ALA A 227 -18.54 -10.21 -1.49
C ALA A 227 -17.89 -8.85 -1.72
N SER A 228 -18.70 -7.86 -2.13
CA SER A 228 -18.24 -6.48 -2.21
C SER A 228 -18.02 -5.91 -0.81
N GLN A 229 -16.96 -5.15 -0.65
CA GLN A 229 -16.58 -4.49 0.59
C GLN A 229 -16.54 -2.98 0.42
N GLN A 230 -17.11 -2.25 1.37
CA GLN A 230 -16.98 -0.80 1.42
C GLN A 230 -15.73 -0.44 2.22
N ILE A 231 -14.83 0.31 1.59
CA ILE A 231 -13.56 0.77 2.16
C ILE A 231 -13.60 2.29 2.27
N ASP A 232 -13.44 2.79 3.49
CA ASP A 232 -13.35 4.22 3.75
C ASP A 232 -12.00 4.78 3.30
N ILE A 233 -12.03 5.86 2.52
CA ILE A 233 -10.83 6.56 2.05
C ILE A 233 -10.52 7.69 3.03
N PRO A 234 -9.31 7.71 3.64
CA PRO A 234 -8.95 8.74 4.61
C PRO A 234 -8.92 10.14 3.98
N ASN A 235 -9.38 11.14 4.71
CA ASN A 235 -9.24 12.53 4.28
C ASN A 235 -7.78 12.99 4.37
N PRO A 236 -7.33 13.89 3.46
CA PRO A 236 -6.02 14.51 3.57
C PRO A 236 -5.83 15.18 4.94
N GLY A 237 -4.71 14.87 5.61
CA GLY A 237 -4.37 15.46 6.93
C GLY A 237 -5.13 14.90 8.13
N GLU A 238 -6.24 14.17 7.95
CA GLU A 238 -7.06 13.60 9.02
C GLU A 238 -7.43 12.13 8.76
N ARG A 239 -6.46 11.24 8.91
CA ARG A 239 -6.62 9.80 8.61
C ARG A 239 -7.75 9.07 9.37
N THR A 240 -8.25 9.66 10.44
CA THR A 240 -9.36 9.10 11.23
C THR A 240 -10.74 9.50 10.71
N LYS A 241 -10.80 10.45 9.79
CA LYS A 241 -12.02 10.90 9.13
C LYS A 241 -12.02 10.47 7.67
N SER A 242 -13.19 10.15 7.16
CA SER A 242 -13.43 9.82 5.76
C SER A 242 -14.73 10.48 5.31
N ASN A 243 -14.69 11.14 4.16
CA ASN A 243 -15.87 11.68 3.47
C ASN A 243 -16.18 10.91 2.18
N SER A 244 -15.35 9.92 1.85
CA SER A 244 -15.47 9.11 0.65
C SER A 244 -15.21 7.65 0.98
N SER A 245 -15.86 6.74 0.29
CA SER A 245 -15.58 5.31 0.34
C SER A 245 -15.67 4.70 -1.05
N VAL A 246 -15.02 3.58 -1.25
CA VAL A 246 -15.13 2.79 -2.48
C VAL A 246 -15.75 1.44 -2.17
N ILE A 247 -16.53 0.92 -3.11
CA ILE A 247 -16.97 -0.49 -3.09
C ILE A 247 -16.03 -1.28 -3.96
N VAL A 248 -15.35 -2.25 -3.37
CA VAL A 248 -14.36 -3.08 -4.05
C VAL A 248 -14.62 -4.56 -3.84
N LYS A 249 -14.17 -5.36 -4.82
CA LYS A 249 -14.28 -6.83 -4.83
C LYS A 249 -13.04 -7.39 -5.54
N ASN A 250 -12.36 -8.36 -4.96
CA ASN A 250 -11.13 -8.95 -5.51
C ASN A 250 -10.08 -7.90 -5.94
N THR A 251 -9.89 -6.88 -5.12
CA THR A 251 -9.17 -5.66 -5.50
C THR A 251 -8.35 -5.15 -4.32
N SER A 252 -7.25 -4.49 -4.61
CA SER A 252 -6.42 -3.78 -3.62
C SER A 252 -6.69 -2.28 -3.67
N VAL A 253 -6.57 -1.65 -2.50
CA VAL A 253 -6.67 -0.20 -2.31
C VAL A 253 -5.41 0.27 -1.60
N ALA A 254 -4.66 1.18 -2.23
CA ALA A 254 -3.47 1.80 -1.68
C ALA A 254 -3.62 3.32 -1.66
N THR A 255 -3.22 3.96 -0.56
CA THR A 255 -3.25 5.43 -0.45
C THR A 255 -1.86 5.94 -0.10
N SER A 256 -1.34 6.87 -0.89
CA SER A 256 -0.07 7.57 -0.65
C SER A 256 -0.27 9.03 -0.26
N GLY A 257 0.54 9.49 0.70
CA GLY A 257 0.55 10.86 1.19
C GLY A 257 1.67 11.08 2.21
N LEU A 258 1.96 12.32 2.56
CA LEU A 258 3.08 12.67 3.47
C LEU A 258 2.71 12.62 4.96
N SER A 259 1.49 12.20 5.32
CA SER A 259 1.05 12.15 6.71
C SER A 259 1.66 11.01 7.53
N GLU A 260 2.23 9.97 6.89
CA GLU A 260 2.67 8.74 7.55
C GLU A 260 4.02 8.90 8.26
N ARG A 261 5.02 9.36 7.52
CA ARG A 261 6.39 9.56 8.02
C ARG A 261 6.90 10.90 7.52
N ALA A 262 7.48 11.68 8.40
CA ALA A 262 8.07 12.93 8.03
C ALA A 262 9.24 13.24 8.96
N VAL A 263 10.29 13.83 8.42
CA VAL A 263 11.39 14.44 9.18
C VAL A 263 11.17 15.95 9.25
N VAL A 264 11.70 16.59 10.29
CA VAL A 264 11.61 18.05 10.43
C VAL A 264 12.99 18.64 10.22
N ILE A 265 13.18 19.39 9.14
CA ILE A 265 14.43 20.08 8.82
C ILE A 265 14.16 21.59 8.78
N ASN A 266 14.88 22.36 9.61
CA ASN A 266 14.71 23.82 9.71
C ASN A 266 13.24 24.23 9.87
N GLN A 267 12.53 23.61 10.82
CA GLN A 267 11.10 23.84 11.12
C GLN A 267 10.14 23.51 9.96
N LYS A 268 10.63 22.94 8.86
CA LYS A 268 9.78 22.45 7.76
C LYS A 268 9.63 20.93 7.86
N ARG A 269 8.40 20.48 7.80
CA ARG A 269 8.09 19.05 7.70
C ARG A 269 8.33 18.60 6.27
N LEU A 270 9.22 17.61 6.08
CA LEU A 270 9.47 16.95 4.80
C LEU A 270 8.97 15.52 4.87
N GLY A 271 8.23 15.11 3.87
CA GLY A 271 7.75 13.75 3.76
C GLY A 271 8.85 12.77 3.37
N HIS A 272 8.55 11.50 3.53
CA HIS A 272 9.46 10.40 3.22
C HIS A 272 9.45 10.00 1.73
N ILE A 273 8.50 10.49 0.93
CA ILE A 273 8.42 10.21 -0.50
C ILE A 273 9.31 11.19 -1.24
N LEU A 274 10.23 10.66 -2.02
CA LEU A 274 11.16 11.42 -2.86
C LEU A 274 10.74 11.30 -4.33
N ASP A 275 10.98 12.36 -5.11
CA ASP A 275 10.93 12.29 -6.57
C ASP A 275 12.30 11.79 -7.09
N PRO A 276 12.38 10.56 -7.62
CA PRO A 276 13.65 9.97 -8.04
C PRO A 276 14.30 10.71 -9.21
N ARG A 277 13.52 11.48 -9.98
CA ARG A 277 13.95 12.19 -11.19
C ARG A 277 14.80 13.42 -10.88
N ASN A 278 14.56 14.05 -9.71
CA ASN A 278 15.27 15.26 -9.29
C ASN A 278 15.86 15.15 -7.86
N GLY A 279 15.60 14.05 -7.17
CA GLY A 279 16.09 13.76 -5.83
C GLY A 279 15.47 14.61 -4.72
N GLN A 280 14.43 15.39 -4.99
CA GLN A 280 13.78 16.24 -4.00
C GLN A 280 12.62 15.51 -3.30
N PRO A 281 12.29 15.86 -2.06
CA PRO A 281 11.05 15.43 -1.44
C PRO A 281 9.83 15.87 -2.26
N ALA A 282 8.87 14.96 -2.44
CA ALA A 282 7.62 15.25 -3.11
C ALA A 282 6.83 16.35 -2.38
N ILE A 283 6.09 17.14 -3.15
CA ILE A 283 5.29 18.25 -2.62
C ILE A 283 4.09 17.70 -1.84
N ASP A 284 3.80 18.27 -0.66
CA ASP A 284 2.61 17.93 0.14
C ASP A 284 1.37 18.64 -0.43
N TRP A 285 0.79 18.05 -1.46
CA TRP A 285 -0.43 18.57 -2.11
C TRP A 285 -1.71 17.88 -1.61
N GLY A 286 -1.60 16.73 -0.94
CA GLY A 286 -2.76 15.97 -0.49
C GLY A 286 -2.49 14.47 -0.37
N VAL A 287 -3.40 13.67 -0.90
CA VAL A 287 -3.27 12.20 -0.97
C VAL A 287 -3.81 11.68 -2.31
N VAL A 288 -3.26 10.55 -2.75
CA VAL A 288 -3.79 9.78 -3.88
C VAL A 288 -4.13 8.37 -3.42
N THR A 289 -5.32 7.92 -3.80
CA THR A 289 -5.77 6.53 -3.60
C THR A 289 -5.86 5.83 -4.94
N VAL A 290 -5.26 4.66 -5.03
CA VAL A 290 -5.28 3.78 -6.21
C VAL A 290 -6.03 2.51 -5.87
N VAL A 291 -6.94 2.12 -6.75
CA VAL A 291 -7.67 0.85 -6.74
C VAL A 291 -7.22 0.02 -7.93
N ALA A 292 -6.66 -1.16 -7.69
CA ALA A 292 -6.18 -2.07 -8.73
C ALA A 292 -6.39 -3.52 -8.31
N GLU A 293 -6.58 -4.44 -9.26
CA GLU A 293 -6.71 -5.86 -8.94
C GLU A 293 -5.44 -6.42 -8.27
N ASP A 294 -4.29 -5.97 -8.75
CA ASP A 294 -2.99 -6.38 -8.24
C ASP A 294 -2.50 -5.44 -7.13
N PRO A 295 -2.23 -5.95 -5.92
CA PRO A 295 -1.70 -5.14 -4.81
C PRO A 295 -0.35 -4.47 -5.07
N LEU A 296 0.54 -5.08 -5.87
CA LEU A 296 1.82 -4.46 -6.23
C LEU A 296 1.59 -3.24 -7.13
N ILE A 297 0.71 -3.36 -8.12
CA ILE A 297 0.34 -2.25 -9.00
C ILE A 297 -0.26 -1.10 -8.18
N ALA A 298 -1.15 -1.39 -7.24
CA ALA A 298 -1.74 -0.37 -6.36
C ALA A 298 -0.66 0.36 -5.52
N ASP A 299 0.29 -0.35 -4.90
CA ASP A 299 1.36 0.21 -4.05
C ASP A 299 2.29 1.12 -4.87
N VAL A 300 2.81 0.59 -5.98
CA VAL A 300 3.74 1.30 -6.87
C VAL A 300 3.09 2.54 -7.48
N LEU A 301 1.88 2.38 -8.03
CA LEU A 301 1.20 3.50 -8.69
C LEU A 301 0.74 4.56 -7.70
N SER A 302 0.30 4.19 -6.48
CA SER A 302 -0.03 5.21 -5.48
C SER A 302 1.19 6.10 -5.16
N THR A 303 2.39 5.51 -5.08
CA THR A 303 3.65 6.24 -4.87
C THR A 303 4.01 7.10 -6.08
N ALA A 304 3.99 6.53 -7.30
CA ALA A 304 4.32 7.25 -8.52
C ALA A 304 3.38 8.43 -8.80
N LEU A 305 2.07 8.21 -8.66
CA LEU A 305 1.05 9.23 -8.88
C LEU A 305 1.13 10.34 -7.83
N PHE A 306 1.51 10.00 -6.60
CA PHE A 306 1.78 11.02 -5.57
C PHE A 306 2.95 11.91 -5.96
N VAL A 307 4.03 11.34 -6.47
CA VAL A 307 5.22 12.08 -6.96
C VAL A 307 4.86 12.99 -8.14
N LEU A 308 4.05 12.50 -9.08
CA LEU A 308 3.62 13.27 -10.27
C LEU A 308 2.67 14.41 -9.91
N GLY A 309 1.90 14.27 -8.84
CA GLY A 309 0.82 15.20 -8.48
C GLY A 309 -0.43 15.03 -9.34
N PRO A 310 -1.52 15.80 -9.04
CA PRO A 310 -2.83 15.56 -9.65
C PRO A 310 -2.86 15.68 -11.17
N GLU A 311 -2.20 16.68 -11.74
CA GLU A 311 -2.24 16.97 -13.19
C GLU A 311 -1.53 15.88 -14.01
N GLN A 312 -0.22 15.68 -13.77
CA GLN A 312 0.57 14.68 -14.49
C GLN A 312 0.17 13.25 -14.10
N GLY A 313 -0.23 13.06 -12.83
CA GLY A 313 -0.70 11.77 -12.34
C GLY A 313 -2.00 11.34 -13.01
N MET A 314 -2.95 12.26 -13.26
CA MET A 314 -4.19 11.92 -13.95
C MET A 314 -3.91 11.53 -15.41
N GLN A 315 -3.03 12.27 -16.10
CA GLN A 315 -2.61 11.91 -17.47
C GLN A 315 -2.04 10.48 -17.54
N LEU A 316 -1.16 10.12 -16.59
CA LEU A 316 -0.64 8.74 -16.52
C LEU A 316 -1.73 7.73 -16.19
N ALA A 317 -2.65 8.06 -15.28
CA ALA A 317 -3.73 7.16 -14.88
C ALA A 317 -4.71 6.86 -16.02
N GLU A 318 -4.96 7.83 -16.89
CA GLU A 318 -5.78 7.64 -18.10
C GLU A 318 -5.12 6.72 -19.14
N GLU A 319 -3.77 6.70 -19.20
CA GLU A 319 -3.01 5.77 -20.05
C GLU A 319 -3.01 4.33 -19.52
N LEU A 320 -3.33 4.14 -18.22
CA LEU A 320 -3.27 2.87 -17.51
C LEU A 320 -4.66 2.29 -17.26
N GLU A 321 -5.53 2.23 -18.21
CA GLU A 321 -6.98 1.91 -18.27
C GLU A 321 -7.55 0.97 -17.16
N GLU A 322 -6.72 0.17 -16.48
CA GLU A 322 -7.14 -0.88 -15.53
C GLU A 322 -7.22 -0.44 -14.07
N ILE A 323 -6.89 0.82 -13.74
CA ILE A 323 -6.84 1.31 -12.36
C ILE A 323 -7.87 2.40 -12.08
N GLY A 324 -8.45 2.39 -10.88
CA GLY A 324 -9.21 3.51 -10.34
C GLY A 324 -8.30 4.46 -9.56
N VAL A 325 -8.39 5.77 -9.78
CA VAL A 325 -7.55 6.76 -9.12
C VAL A 325 -8.37 7.91 -8.56
N LEU A 326 -8.11 8.26 -7.30
CA LEU A 326 -8.71 9.39 -6.60
C LEU A 326 -7.60 10.30 -6.04
N PHE A 327 -7.51 11.51 -6.55
CA PHE A 327 -6.69 12.58 -5.96
C PHE A 327 -7.57 13.45 -5.06
N GLN A 328 -7.12 13.66 -3.82
CA GLN A 328 -7.76 14.55 -2.85
C GLN A 328 -6.74 15.62 -2.43
N GLU A 329 -6.94 16.84 -2.91
CA GLU A 329 -6.03 17.94 -2.61
C GLU A 329 -6.31 18.56 -1.25
N GLN A 330 -5.25 18.93 -0.53
CA GLN A 330 -5.37 19.78 0.66
C GLN A 330 -5.47 21.25 0.23
N PRO A 331 -6.30 22.06 0.93
CA PRO A 331 -6.21 23.48 0.75
C PRO A 331 -4.80 23.96 1.10
N PRO A 332 -4.20 24.90 0.35
CA PRO A 332 -2.87 25.40 0.62
C PRO A 332 -2.82 25.96 2.04
N LYS A 333 -1.88 25.45 2.86
CA LYS A 333 -1.62 25.98 4.20
C LYS A 333 -1.27 27.46 4.02
N SER A 334 -2.08 28.37 4.60
CA SER A 334 -1.85 29.81 4.48
C SER A 334 -0.43 30.15 4.96
N ARG A 335 0.31 30.91 4.16
CA ARG A 335 1.68 31.38 4.42
C ARG A 335 1.70 32.46 5.52
N THR A 336 0.93 32.38 6.57
CA THR A 336 1.06 33.27 7.72
C THR A 336 1.76 32.57 8.84
N SER A 337 2.94 33.08 9.08
CA SER A 337 3.85 32.83 10.18
C SER A 337 3.18 32.79 11.54
N GLU A 338 3.88 32.11 12.47
CA GLU A 338 3.76 32.19 13.91
C GLU A 338 2.54 31.50 14.53
N VAL A 339 2.88 30.42 15.25
CA VAL A 339 2.14 29.90 16.41
C VAL A 339 0.62 30.16 16.35
N ALA A 340 -0.06 29.53 15.43
CA ALA A 340 -1.50 29.49 15.45
C ALA A 340 -1.96 28.05 15.72
N TYR A 341 -2.49 27.84 16.90
CA TYR A 341 -3.39 26.75 17.23
C TYR A 341 -4.33 26.51 16.05
N HIS A 342 -4.51 25.26 15.68
CA HIS A 342 -5.42 24.82 14.64
C HIS A 342 -6.79 25.47 14.77
N ARG A 343 -7.02 26.54 14.03
CA ARG A 343 -8.36 27.05 13.78
C ARG A 343 -8.73 26.55 12.39
N GLU A 344 -9.57 25.53 12.35
CA GLU A 344 -10.22 25.09 11.10
C GLU A 344 -10.85 26.31 10.45
N VAL A 345 -10.49 26.56 9.19
CA VAL A 345 -11.21 27.52 8.35
C VAL A 345 -12.37 26.75 7.71
N PRO A 346 -13.60 26.92 8.18
CA PRO A 346 -14.74 26.25 7.57
C PRO A 346 -14.92 26.77 6.15
N GLY A 347 -14.99 25.88 5.15
CA GLY A 347 -15.51 26.22 3.83
C GLY A 347 -14.60 26.14 2.62
N ARG A 348 -13.34 25.65 2.70
CA ARG A 348 -12.59 25.27 1.49
C ARG A 348 -12.87 23.83 1.17
N ALA A 349 -13.58 23.60 0.07
CA ALA A 349 -13.77 22.28 -0.49
C ALA A 349 -12.39 21.71 -0.88
N THR A 350 -12.08 20.49 -0.43
CA THR A 350 -10.99 19.68 -0.96
C THR A 350 -11.28 19.44 -2.43
N ALA A 351 -10.37 19.84 -3.34
CA ALA A 351 -10.52 19.50 -4.74
C ALA A 351 -10.34 17.98 -4.89
N ILE A 352 -11.24 17.35 -5.62
CA ILE A 352 -11.27 15.92 -5.86
C ILE A 352 -11.22 15.69 -7.36
N HIS A 353 -10.26 14.86 -7.80
CA HIS A 353 -10.12 14.46 -9.20
C HIS A 353 -10.11 12.93 -9.27
N THR A 354 -10.90 12.37 -10.17
CA THR A 354 -11.04 10.92 -10.36
C THR A 354 -11.04 10.58 -11.84
N ASN A 355 -10.57 9.39 -12.18
CA ASN A 355 -10.82 8.81 -13.49
C ASN A 355 -12.15 8.04 -13.53
N ASP A 356 -12.58 7.64 -14.73
CA ASP A 356 -13.89 6.99 -14.94
C ASP A 356 -14.04 5.71 -14.13
N LYS A 357 -13.01 4.86 -14.07
CA LYS A 357 -13.05 3.61 -13.30
C LYS A 357 -13.25 3.85 -11.81
N MET A 358 -12.65 4.91 -11.25
CA MET A 358 -12.85 5.28 -9.84
C MET A 358 -14.26 5.82 -9.61
N GLN A 359 -14.86 6.55 -10.55
CA GLN A 359 -16.21 7.08 -10.42
C GLN A 359 -17.25 5.97 -10.25
N GLU A 360 -17.07 4.83 -10.92
CA GLU A 360 -17.94 3.66 -10.80
C GLU A 360 -17.89 3.01 -9.40
N LEU A 361 -16.77 3.15 -8.70
CA LEU A 361 -16.51 2.54 -7.38
C LEU A 361 -16.83 3.48 -6.21
N LEU A 362 -16.84 4.80 -6.46
CA LEU A 362 -16.82 5.83 -5.43
C LEU A 362 -18.21 6.08 -4.87
N ILE A 363 -18.31 6.10 -3.54
CA ILE A 363 -19.46 6.57 -2.80
C ILE A 363 -19.06 7.80 -2.01
N TYR A 364 -19.77 8.90 -2.24
CA TYR A 364 -19.67 10.08 -1.38
C TYR A 364 -20.62 9.93 -0.20
N SER A 365 -20.10 10.05 1.02
CA SER A 365 -20.96 10.23 2.17
C SER A 365 -21.46 11.66 2.15
N PRO A 366 -22.80 11.93 2.17
CA PRO A 366 -23.30 13.28 2.34
C PRO A 366 -22.71 13.85 3.62
N ARG A 367 -22.22 15.08 3.57
CA ARG A 367 -21.82 15.81 4.78
C ARG A 367 -23.07 16.09 5.60
N ASP A 368 -23.18 15.50 6.79
CA ASP A 368 -24.05 16.01 7.84
C ASP A 368 -23.46 17.29 8.45
#